data_baff11d537f42c0f4afb8758f38851ea
#
_entry.id   baff11d537f42c0f4afb8758f38851ea
#
_cell.length_a   1.000
_cell.length_b   1.000
_cell.length_c   1.000
_cell.angle_alpha   90.00
_cell.angle_beta   90.00
_cell.angle_gamma   90.00
#
_symmetry.space_group_name_H-M   'P 1'
#
loop_
_entity.id
_entity.type
_entity.pdbx_description
1 polymer ?
#
loop_
_entity_poly.entity_id
_entity_poly.type
_entity_poly.pdbx_seq_one_letter_code
_entity_poly.pdbx_strand_id
1 'polypeptide(L)'
;KSKLKGQKQILLVGLFVFVTLMTIGYAAFNTNITLHVKGNIKTKPVDIGGVDVTPVTEGDGLYEDEYEEGRYVYRGSNPNNYIMFNNELWRIISKEADGTYKIIRNDVLSNRAFDERNHRSTDNNSYCTDPQYGCGVYAAVSGTFLSPSGSQSGTVTEDSSIKIYLNDDYYVNNINSTAKDQMTSHSFNIGAVENLNQSGAEEDSIEKNIAGEKMYTWTGNVGLANVSDILRASTNPLCTSATTSFNGYKECNSNYLLDKGSASLLNYWTINASSYESGGNSHYAWYGFANSSHASVSNYGAYYSSRAPRPVVFLKSDTTLNGSGTPDDPFTIV
;
A
#
# COMPACT_ATOMS: atom_id res chain seq x y z
N LYS A 1 40.88 58.48 -30.51
CA LYS A 1 41.00 57.43 -29.44
C LYS A 1 39.89 57.49 -28.36
N SER A 2 39.22 58.66 -28.14
CA SER A 2 38.17 58.83 -27.10
C SER A 2 36.81 58.18 -27.45
N LYS A 3 36.37 58.25 -28.71
CA LYS A 3 35.10 57.67 -29.17
C LYS A 3 35.04 56.12 -29.06
N LEU A 4 36.15 55.41 -29.25
CA LEU A 4 36.21 53.96 -29.13
C LEU A 4 36.09 53.46 -27.66
N LYS A 5 36.54 54.28 -26.71
CA LYS A 5 36.44 53.95 -25.27
C LYS A 5 34.98 54.08 -24.78
N GLY A 6 34.22 55.08 -25.23
CA GLY A 6 32.80 55.22 -24.91
C GLY A 6 31.93 54.11 -25.49
N GLN A 7 32.17 53.67 -26.71
CA GLN A 7 31.41 52.58 -27.33
C GLN A 7 31.65 51.23 -26.61
N LYS A 8 32.88 50.94 -26.18
CA LYS A 8 33.17 49.73 -25.39
C LYS A 8 32.51 49.75 -24.02
N GLN A 9 32.43 50.92 -23.39
CA GLN A 9 31.75 51.05 -22.08
C GLN A 9 30.23 50.88 -22.21
N ILE A 10 29.61 51.43 -23.27
CA ILE A 10 28.17 51.26 -23.53
C ILE A 10 27.86 49.78 -23.83
N LEU A 11 28.71 49.08 -24.60
CA LEU A 11 28.55 47.67 -24.92
C LEU A 11 28.65 46.80 -23.65
N LEU A 12 29.60 47.13 -22.74
CA LEU A 12 29.79 46.39 -21.49
C LEU A 12 28.62 46.56 -20.53
N VAL A 13 28.09 47.78 -20.41
CA VAL A 13 26.91 48.10 -19.58
C VAL A 13 25.68 47.40 -20.19
N GLY A 14 25.50 47.43 -21.50
CA GLY A 14 24.39 46.73 -22.19
C GLY A 14 24.44 45.22 -21.97
N LEU A 15 25.63 44.60 -22.05
CA LEU A 15 25.81 43.17 -21.76
C LEU A 15 25.51 42.83 -20.30
N PHE A 16 25.94 43.70 -19.36
CA PHE A 16 25.70 43.48 -17.94
C PHE A 16 24.20 43.57 -17.62
N VAL A 17 23.47 44.55 -18.17
CA VAL A 17 22.02 44.67 -18.01
C VAL A 17 21.29 43.48 -18.62
N PHE A 18 21.73 43.02 -19.81
CA PHE A 18 21.14 41.86 -20.48
C PHE A 18 21.32 40.56 -19.65
N VAL A 19 22.52 40.30 -19.12
CA VAL A 19 22.81 39.16 -18.26
C VAL A 19 21.99 39.23 -16.96
N THR A 20 21.86 40.42 -16.35
CA THR A 20 21.05 40.61 -15.14
C THR A 20 19.56 40.36 -15.39
N LEU A 21 19.03 40.81 -16.54
CA LEU A 21 17.65 40.57 -16.94
C LEU A 21 17.41 39.07 -17.24
N MET A 22 18.40 38.39 -17.84
CA MET A 22 18.34 36.94 -18.10
C MET A 22 18.37 36.15 -16.78
N THR A 23 19.21 36.55 -15.79
CA THR A 23 19.26 35.89 -14.49
C THR A 23 17.99 36.12 -13.66
N ILE A 24 17.40 37.32 -13.71
CA ILE A 24 16.12 37.59 -13.07
C ILE A 24 14.99 36.82 -13.75
N GLY A 25 14.98 36.78 -15.10
CA GLY A 25 14.03 35.98 -15.88
C GLY A 25 14.13 34.47 -15.58
N TYR A 26 15.35 33.94 -15.47
CA TYR A 26 15.58 32.54 -15.14
C TYR A 26 15.17 32.19 -13.71
N ALA A 27 15.45 33.08 -12.74
CA ALA A 27 15.00 32.92 -11.35
C ALA A 27 13.47 32.99 -11.23
N ALA A 28 12.81 33.85 -12.01
CA ALA A 28 11.35 33.96 -12.03
C ALA A 28 10.67 32.75 -12.74
N PHE A 29 11.36 32.10 -13.71
CA PHE A 29 10.84 30.88 -14.36
C PHE A 29 11.06 29.62 -13.50
N ASN A 30 11.98 29.65 -12.55
CA ASN A 30 12.27 28.51 -11.66
C ASN A 30 11.57 28.61 -10.29
N THR A 31 10.77 29.61 -10.05
CA THR A 31 9.87 29.63 -8.92
C THR A 31 8.64 28.79 -9.28
N ASN A 32 8.46 27.66 -8.65
CA ASN A 32 7.19 26.92 -8.68
C ASN A 32 6.09 27.88 -8.22
N ILE A 33 5.31 28.40 -9.16
CA ILE A 33 4.11 29.18 -8.84
C ILE A 33 3.08 28.14 -8.38
N THR A 34 3.00 27.91 -7.09
CA THR A 34 1.90 27.14 -6.50
C THR A 34 0.66 28.02 -6.57
N LEU A 35 -0.14 27.84 -7.61
CA LEU A 35 -1.44 28.48 -7.74
C LEU A 35 -2.39 27.81 -6.75
N HIS A 36 -2.60 28.40 -5.59
CA HIS A 36 -3.70 28.02 -4.72
C HIS A 36 -5.02 28.54 -5.31
N VAL A 37 -5.58 27.78 -6.24
CA VAL A 37 -6.93 28.06 -6.78
C VAL A 37 -7.93 27.55 -5.73
N LYS A 38 -8.46 28.42 -4.91
CA LYS A 38 -9.69 28.18 -4.14
C LYS A 38 -10.88 28.27 -5.08
N GLY A 39 -11.05 27.28 -5.93
CA GLY A 39 -12.28 27.03 -6.66
C GLY A 39 -13.03 25.90 -5.97
N ASN A 40 -14.35 26.00 -5.80
CA ASN A 40 -15.18 24.83 -5.52
C ASN A 40 -15.14 23.92 -6.76
N ILE A 41 -14.10 23.09 -6.85
CA ILE A 41 -14.07 22.00 -7.83
C ILE A 41 -15.09 21.00 -7.29
N LYS A 42 -16.28 20.99 -7.90
CA LYS A 42 -17.24 19.89 -7.65
C LYS A 42 -16.64 18.64 -8.25
N THR A 43 -16.03 17.81 -7.42
CA THR A 43 -15.61 16.47 -7.82
C THR A 43 -16.85 15.72 -8.31
N LYS A 44 -16.74 15.11 -9.50
CA LYS A 44 -17.83 14.29 -10.05
C LYS A 44 -18.02 13.07 -9.14
N PRO A 45 -19.24 12.72 -8.77
CA PRO A 45 -19.48 11.47 -8.05
C PRO A 45 -18.92 10.26 -8.81
N VAL A 46 -18.41 9.31 -8.06
CA VAL A 46 -17.92 8.02 -8.55
C VAL A 46 -18.97 6.98 -8.22
N ASP A 47 -19.33 6.20 -9.20
CA ASP A 47 -20.24 5.06 -9.01
C ASP A 47 -19.50 3.94 -8.23
N ILE A 48 -19.99 3.66 -7.05
CA ILE A 48 -19.55 2.54 -6.21
C ILE A 48 -20.68 1.51 -6.19
N GLY A 49 -20.72 0.67 -7.23
CA GLY A 49 -21.72 -0.38 -7.36
C GLY A 49 -23.16 0.13 -7.47
N GLY A 50 -23.39 1.21 -8.19
CA GLY A 50 -24.70 1.86 -8.32
C GLY A 50 -24.98 2.94 -7.26
N VAL A 51 -24.08 3.14 -6.30
CA VAL A 51 -24.16 4.22 -5.30
C VAL A 51 -23.19 5.34 -5.67
N ASP A 52 -23.70 6.54 -5.87
CA ASP A 52 -22.92 7.72 -6.16
C ASP A 52 -22.19 8.22 -4.91
N VAL A 53 -20.86 8.10 -4.87
CA VAL A 53 -20.00 8.59 -3.79
C VAL A 53 -19.14 9.75 -4.32
N THR A 54 -19.24 10.91 -3.67
CA THR A 54 -18.42 12.06 -4.04
C THR A 54 -17.03 11.95 -3.41
N PRO A 55 -15.93 11.90 -4.21
CA PRO A 55 -14.58 11.93 -3.68
C PRO A 55 -14.31 13.20 -2.88
N VAL A 56 -13.52 13.05 -1.81
CA VAL A 56 -13.10 14.14 -0.93
C VAL A 56 -11.60 14.42 -1.10
N THR A 57 -11.16 15.60 -0.67
CA THR A 57 -9.75 16.01 -0.69
C THR A 57 -9.16 16.14 0.72
N GLU A 58 -9.99 16.03 1.75
CA GLU A 58 -9.60 16.08 3.16
C GLU A 58 -10.57 15.29 4.04
N GLY A 59 -10.12 14.83 5.18
CA GLY A 59 -10.92 14.05 6.14
C GLY A 59 -11.14 12.60 5.72
N ASP A 60 -12.15 11.95 6.31
CA ASP A 60 -12.49 10.57 6.04
C ASP A 60 -13.35 10.46 4.77
N GLY A 61 -13.03 9.55 3.85
CA GLY A 61 -13.84 9.37 2.65
C GLY A 61 -13.15 8.63 1.51
N LEU A 62 -13.77 8.71 0.33
CA LEU A 62 -13.24 8.18 -0.93
C LEU A 62 -12.33 9.25 -1.57
N TYR A 63 -11.16 8.85 -2.02
CA TYR A 63 -10.18 9.70 -2.71
C TYR A 63 -9.87 9.13 -4.09
N GLU A 64 -9.62 9.99 -5.07
CA GLU A 64 -8.90 9.59 -6.28
C GLU A 64 -7.47 9.20 -5.90
N ASP A 65 -6.98 8.09 -6.44
CA ASP A 65 -5.63 7.59 -6.11
C ASP A 65 -4.58 8.42 -6.87
N GLU A 66 -3.67 9.04 -6.14
CA GLU A 66 -2.60 9.88 -6.68
C GLU A 66 -1.55 9.08 -7.48
N TYR A 67 -1.48 7.76 -7.27
CA TYR A 67 -0.46 6.88 -7.82
C TYR A 67 -0.96 5.97 -8.95
N GLU A 68 -2.28 5.76 -9.06
CA GLU A 68 -2.87 4.81 -10.02
C GLU A 68 -4.14 5.42 -10.65
N GLU A 69 -4.01 5.84 -11.91
CA GLU A 69 -5.10 6.45 -12.68
C GLU A 69 -6.34 5.53 -12.74
N GLY A 70 -7.50 6.11 -12.51
CA GLY A 70 -8.80 5.40 -12.54
C GLY A 70 -9.09 4.56 -11.29
N ARG A 71 -8.18 4.52 -10.32
CA ARG A 71 -8.36 3.87 -9.03
C ARG A 71 -8.85 4.88 -7.99
N TYR A 72 -9.72 4.41 -7.09
CA TYR A 72 -10.22 5.20 -5.96
C TYR A 72 -9.97 4.44 -4.67
N VAL A 73 -9.51 5.13 -3.62
CA VAL A 73 -9.14 4.54 -2.32
C VAL A 73 -9.91 5.20 -1.18
N TYR A 74 -10.35 4.41 -0.21
CA TYR A 74 -10.89 4.95 1.04
C TYR A 74 -9.76 5.30 2.00
N ARG A 75 -9.85 6.51 2.60
CA ARG A 75 -8.84 7.03 3.54
C ARG A 75 -9.50 7.57 4.80
N GLY A 76 -8.73 7.57 5.88
CA GLY A 76 -9.13 8.17 7.14
C GLY A 76 -9.39 7.16 8.26
N SER A 77 -9.83 7.66 9.40
CA SER A 77 -10.05 6.86 10.61
C SER A 77 -11.28 5.97 10.52
N ASN A 78 -12.35 6.48 9.92
CA ASN A 78 -13.62 5.77 9.82
C ASN A 78 -14.44 6.21 8.59
N PRO A 79 -13.92 6.01 7.36
CA PRO A 79 -14.68 6.31 6.15
C PRO A 79 -15.91 5.39 6.02
N ASN A 80 -16.92 5.86 5.28
CA ASN A 80 -18.15 5.10 4.99
C ASN A 80 -17.86 4.04 3.90
N ASN A 81 -17.18 2.97 4.28
CA ASN A 81 -16.74 1.89 3.39
C ASN A 81 -17.00 0.49 3.95
N TYR A 82 -17.93 0.39 4.91
CA TYR A 82 -18.32 -0.91 5.45
C TYR A 82 -19.21 -1.66 4.45
N ILE A 83 -18.99 -2.96 4.34
CA ILE A 83 -19.73 -3.86 3.45
C ILE A 83 -19.97 -5.21 4.13
N MET A 84 -21.19 -5.71 4.00
CA MET A 84 -21.56 -7.07 4.41
C MET A 84 -21.16 -8.04 3.29
N PHE A 85 -20.21 -8.92 3.57
CA PHE A 85 -19.78 -9.96 2.67
C PHE A 85 -19.56 -11.25 3.45
N ASN A 86 -19.97 -12.39 2.92
CA ASN A 86 -19.87 -13.70 3.56
C ASN A 86 -20.54 -13.77 4.95
N ASN A 87 -21.62 -13.02 5.17
CA ASN A 87 -22.31 -12.83 6.46
C ASN A 87 -21.43 -12.20 7.57
N GLU A 88 -20.36 -11.53 7.20
CA GLU A 88 -19.45 -10.84 8.10
C GLU A 88 -19.23 -9.40 7.63
N LEU A 89 -18.73 -8.55 8.55
CA LEU A 89 -18.39 -7.18 8.22
C LEU A 89 -17.01 -7.11 7.57
N TRP A 90 -16.96 -6.47 6.41
CA TRP A 90 -15.74 -6.17 5.65
C TRP A 90 -15.63 -4.67 5.40
N ARG A 91 -14.52 -4.23 4.85
CA ARG A 91 -14.25 -2.85 4.47
C ARG A 91 -13.79 -2.79 3.01
N ILE A 92 -14.33 -1.87 2.24
CA ILE A 92 -13.81 -1.59 0.89
C ILE A 92 -12.51 -0.83 1.03
N ILE A 93 -11.41 -1.37 0.49
CA ILE A 93 -10.11 -0.66 0.40
C ILE A 93 -10.17 0.30 -0.78
N SER A 94 -10.56 -0.22 -1.95
CA SER A 94 -10.49 0.52 -3.21
C SER A 94 -11.48 0.00 -4.23
N LYS A 95 -11.84 0.89 -5.15
CA LYS A 95 -12.33 0.54 -6.48
C LYS A 95 -11.13 0.58 -7.43
N GLU A 96 -10.80 -0.55 -8.02
CA GLU A 96 -9.67 -0.67 -8.93
C GLU A 96 -9.99 -0.05 -10.30
N ALA A 97 -8.97 0.23 -11.10
CA ALA A 97 -9.13 0.82 -12.42
C ALA A 97 -9.91 -0.08 -13.41
N ASP A 98 -9.90 -1.40 -13.20
CA ASP A 98 -10.69 -2.38 -13.97
C ASP A 98 -12.14 -2.50 -13.49
N GLY A 99 -12.52 -1.72 -12.46
CA GLY A 99 -13.86 -1.67 -11.88
C GLY A 99 -14.09 -2.68 -10.75
N THR A 100 -13.17 -3.60 -10.47
CA THR A 100 -13.30 -4.53 -9.34
C THR A 100 -13.18 -3.81 -8.00
N TYR A 101 -13.68 -4.42 -6.92
CA TYR A 101 -13.58 -3.85 -5.57
C TYR A 101 -12.67 -4.70 -4.71
N LYS A 102 -11.58 -4.11 -4.22
CA LYS A 102 -10.70 -4.73 -3.24
C LYS A 102 -11.29 -4.55 -1.85
N ILE A 103 -11.66 -5.65 -1.19
CA ILE A 103 -12.22 -5.62 0.15
C ILE A 103 -11.38 -6.42 1.13
N ILE A 104 -11.36 -6.00 2.39
CA ILE A 104 -10.64 -6.64 3.50
C ILE A 104 -11.61 -6.99 4.62
N ARG A 105 -11.46 -8.16 5.23
CA ARG A 105 -12.24 -8.54 6.40
C ARG A 105 -12.06 -7.49 7.51
N ASN A 106 -13.14 -7.10 8.21
CA ASN A 106 -13.03 -6.10 9.26
C ASN A 106 -12.12 -6.58 10.40
N ASP A 107 -12.29 -7.82 10.83
CA ASP A 107 -11.53 -8.43 11.90
C ASP A 107 -10.41 -9.34 11.37
N VAL A 108 -9.35 -9.49 12.15
CA VAL A 108 -8.29 -10.47 11.88
C VAL A 108 -8.77 -11.88 12.20
N LEU A 109 -8.14 -12.88 11.60
CA LEU A 109 -8.30 -14.29 11.99
C LEU A 109 -7.40 -14.65 13.18
N SER A 110 -7.35 -15.93 13.55
CA SER A 110 -6.43 -16.40 14.58
C SER A 110 -4.97 -16.24 14.15
N ASN A 111 -4.11 -15.88 15.10
CA ASN A 111 -2.67 -15.72 14.86
C ASN A 111 -2.04 -16.97 14.24
N ARG A 112 -1.17 -16.76 13.24
CA ARG A 112 -0.35 -17.80 12.63
C ARG A 112 0.91 -17.21 11.97
N ALA A 113 1.90 -18.07 11.73
CA ALA A 113 3.07 -17.70 10.97
C ALA A 113 2.67 -17.27 9.54
N PHE A 114 3.43 -16.34 8.96
CA PHE A 114 3.35 -16.07 7.53
C PHE A 114 3.84 -17.32 6.75
N ASP A 115 4.95 -17.87 7.22
CA ASP A 115 5.48 -19.12 6.70
C ASP A 115 6.08 -19.95 7.85
N GLU A 116 5.61 -21.19 8.01
CA GLU A 116 6.00 -22.05 9.14
C GLU A 116 7.46 -22.50 9.05
N ARG A 117 8.04 -22.82 10.20
CA ARG A 117 9.42 -23.35 10.26
C ARG A 117 9.54 -24.61 9.42
N ASN A 118 10.61 -24.69 8.64
CA ASN A 118 10.97 -25.82 7.78
C ASN A 118 9.91 -26.15 6.71
N HIS A 119 8.96 -25.25 6.46
CA HIS A 119 7.95 -25.46 5.44
C HIS A 119 8.57 -25.46 4.03
N ARG A 120 9.43 -24.49 3.73
CA ARG A 120 10.09 -24.36 2.42
C ARG A 120 11.52 -24.92 2.44
N SER A 121 11.63 -26.23 2.62
CA SER A 121 12.94 -26.87 2.77
C SER A 121 13.81 -26.84 1.50
N THR A 122 13.22 -26.59 0.33
CA THR A 122 13.92 -26.48 -0.97
C THR A 122 14.33 -25.08 -1.34
N ASP A 123 13.78 -24.06 -0.67
CA ASP A 123 14.00 -22.66 -0.99
C ASP A 123 15.15 -22.03 -0.17
N ASN A 124 16.23 -22.77 0.03
CA ASN A 124 17.43 -22.24 0.71
C ASN A 124 18.28 -21.40 -0.26
N ASN A 125 18.13 -20.09 -0.20
CA ASN A 125 18.82 -19.12 -1.06
C ASN A 125 18.96 -17.77 -0.34
N SER A 126 19.52 -16.76 -1.00
CA SER A 126 19.78 -15.46 -0.37
C SER A 126 18.50 -14.69 0.04
N TYR A 127 17.35 -15.09 -0.47
CA TYR A 127 16.06 -14.52 -0.09
C TYR A 127 15.36 -15.34 1.01
N CYS A 128 15.47 -16.67 0.96
CA CYS A 128 14.98 -17.63 1.95
C CYS A 128 16.19 -18.42 2.49
N THR A 129 17.07 -17.76 3.27
CA THR A 129 18.41 -18.24 3.59
C THR A 129 18.42 -19.53 4.41
N ASP A 130 17.42 -19.75 5.25
CA ASP A 130 17.33 -20.90 6.13
C ASP A 130 15.87 -21.32 6.33
N PRO A 131 15.47 -22.51 5.90
CA PRO A 131 14.11 -23.01 6.04
C PRO A 131 13.55 -22.94 7.46
N GLN A 132 14.39 -23.06 8.49
CA GLN A 132 13.96 -23.00 9.89
C GLN A 132 13.31 -21.66 10.26
N TYR A 133 13.50 -20.59 9.46
CA TYR A 133 12.93 -19.26 9.72
C TYR A 133 11.76 -18.89 8.80
N GLY A 134 11.33 -19.81 7.93
CA GLY A 134 10.30 -19.53 6.95
C GLY A 134 10.77 -18.58 5.84
N CYS A 135 9.87 -18.09 5.03
CA CYS A 135 10.17 -17.13 3.96
C CYS A 135 9.05 -16.10 3.81
N GLY A 136 9.41 -14.82 3.69
CA GLY A 136 8.44 -13.71 3.57
C GLY A 136 7.76 -13.58 2.21
N VAL A 137 8.07 -14.41 1.22
CA VAL A 137 7.43 -14.38 -0.12
C VAL A 137 6.10 -15.14 -0.07
N TYR A 138 5.02 -14.51 -0.55
CA TYR A 138 3.67 -15.05 -0.42
C TYR A 138 3.44 -16.32 -1.24
N ALA A 139 3.79 -16.29 -2.51
CA ALA A 139 3.57 -17.41 -3.43
C ALA A 139 4.85 -17.77 -4.19
N ALA A 140 4.93 -19.00 -4.67
CA ALA A 140 5.96 -19.42 -5.64
C ALA A 140 5.99 -18.47 -6.85
N VAL A 141 7.17 -18.18 -7.35
CA VAL A 141 7.36 -17.34 -8.53
C VAL A 141 8.14 -18.10 -9.60
N SER A 142 7.85 -17.79 -10.86
CA SER A 142 8.63 -18.34 -11.96
C SER A 142 9.96 -17.62 -12.06
N GLY A 143 11.07 -18.35 -11.92
CA GLY A 143 12.41 -17.81 -12.00
C GLY A 143 12.94 -17.26 -10.67
N THR A 144 13.83 -16.27 -10.76
CA THR A 144 14.50 -15.70 -9.59
C THR A 144 13.70 -14.52 -9.03
N PHE A 145 13.34 -14.60 -7.76
CA PHE A 145 12.76 -13.49 -7.02
C PHE A 145 13.88 -12.52 -6.61
N LEU A 146 13.68 -11.23 -6.90
CA LEU A 146 14.65 -10.16 -6.65
C LEU A 146 14.04 -9.14 -5.69
N SER A 147 14.84 -8.61 -4.77
CA SER A 147 14.47 -7.42 -4.03
C SER A 147 14.52 -6.18 -4.93
N PRO A 148 13.75 -5.11 -4.63
CA PRO A 148 13.76 -3.87 -5.42
C PRO A 148 15.16 -3.24 -5.54
N SER A 149 16.00 -3.36 -4.51
CA SER A 149 17.41 -2.91 -4.53
C SER A 149 18.35 -3.84 -5.30
N GLY A 150 17.88 -5.04 -5.66
CA GLY A 150 18.72 -6.09 -6.26
C GLY A 150 19.74 -6.71 -5.29
N SER A 151 19.70 -6.35 -4.00
CA SER A 151 20.67 -6.82 -2.99
C SER A 151 20.42 -8.27 -2.55
N GLN A 152 19.20 -8.77 -2.76
CA GLN A 152 18.82 -10.14 -2.44
C GLN A 152 18.13 -10.77 -3.64
N SER A 153 18.40 -12.05 -3.87
CA SER A 153 17.80 -12.81 -4.97
C SER A 153 17.73 -14.28 -4.63
N GLY A 154 16.78 -14.99 -5.20
CA GLY A 154 16.67 -16.43 -5.01
C GLY A 154 15.48 -17.04 -5.72
N THR A 155 15.51 -18.35 -5.88
CA THR A 155 14.39 -19.11 -6.45
C THR A 155 13.41 -19.40 -5.31
N VAL A 156 12.11 -19.11 -5.53
CA VAL A 156 11.04 -19.38 -4.58
C VAL A 156 10.05 -20.31 -5.26
N THR A 157 10.14 -21.60 -4.97
CA THR A 157 9.42 -22.68 -5.68
C THR A 157 8.17 -23.15 -4.94
N GLU A 158 8.06 -22.85 -3.66
CA GLU A 158 6.94 -23.26 -2.82
C GLU A 158 6.12 -22.05 -2.35
N ASP A 159 4.84 -22.24 -2.15
CA ASP A 159 3.92 -21.26 -1.59
C ASP A 159 4.15 -21.11 -0.06
N SER A 160 3.83 -19.95 0.50
CA SER A 160 3.86 -19.78 1.96
C SER A 160 2.74 -20.55 2.66
N SER A 161 2.98 -20.93 3.92
CA SER A 161 1.96 -21.58 4.74
C SER A 161 0.68 -20.74 4.87
N ILE A 162 0.81 -19.40 4.92
CA ILE A 162 -0.35 -18.51 5.00
C ILE A 162 -1.16 -18.49 3.69
N LYS A 163 -0.49 -18.52 2.53
CA LYS A 163 -1.16 -18.60 1.23
C LYS A 163 -1.93 -19.92 1.10
N ILE A 164 -1.32 -21.04 1.46
CA ILE A 164 -1.95 -22.36 1.47
C ILE A 164 -3.18 -22.32 2.40
N TYR A 165 -3.02 -21.86 3.62
CA TYR A 165 -4.15 -21.73 4.54
C TYR A 165 -5.28 -20.87 3.99
N LEU A 166 -4.99 -19.72 3.40
CA LEU A 166 -6.01 -18.79 2.91
C LEU A 166 -6.78 -19.35 1.70
N ASN A 167 -6.14 -20.16 0.85
CA ASN A 167 -6.78 -20.61 -0.39
C ASN A 167 -7.27 -22.08 -0.34
N ASP A 168 -6.58 -22.95 0.40
CA ASP A 168 -6.92 -24.38 0.46
C ASP A 168 -7.78 -24.74 1.68
N ASP A 169 -7.78 -23.89 2.72
CA ASP A 169 -8.63 -24.07 3.91
C ASP A 169 -9.67 -22.96 4.06
N TYR A 170 -9.26 -21.70 4.30
CA TYR A 170 -10.18 -20.60 4.58
C TYR A 170 -11.16 -20.34 3.43
N TYR A 171 -10.67 -20.23 2.20
CA TYR A 171 -11.52 -20.05 1.02
C TYR A 171 -12.48 -21.23 0.83
N VAL A 172 -11.99 -22.46 1.00
CA VAL A 172 -12.78 -23.65 0.77
C VAL A 172 -13.88 -23.81 1.82
N ASN A 173 -13.54 -23.64 3.10
CA ASN A 173 -14.38 -24.02 4.24
C ASN A 173 -15.13 -22.85 4.89
N ASN A 174 -14.62 -21.60 4.78
CA ASN A 174 -15.17 -20.45 5.49
C ASN A 174 -15.84 -19.41 4.58
N ILE A 175 -15.57 -19.40 3.28
CA ILE A 175 -16.28 -18.56 2.32
C ILE A 175 -17.45 -19.38 1.74
N ASN A 176 -18.69 -18.92 1.95
CA ASN A 176 -19.88 -19.60 1.46
C ASN A 176 -20.04 -19.45 -0.07
N SER A 177 -20.90 -20.27 -0.67
CA SER A 177 -21.08 -20.30 -2.14
C SER A 177 -21.55 -18.96 -2.70
N THR A 178 -22.49 -18.30 -2.03
CA THR A 178 -23.01 -16.99 -2.48
C THR A 178 -21.90 -15.95 -2.51
N ALA A 179 -21.05 -15.90 -1.47
CA ALA A 179 -19.90 -15.01 -1.44
C ALA A 179 -18.86 -15.36 -2.53
N LYS A 180 -18.60 -16.65 -2.77
CA LYS A 180 -17.73 -17.09 -3.89
C LYS A 180 -18.26 -16.63 -5.25
N ASP A 181 -19.57 -16.64 -5.46
CA ASP A 181 -20.21 -16.18 -6.70
C ASP A 181 -20.04 -14.66 -6.92
N GLN A 182 -19.88 -13.89 -5.85
CA GLN A 182 -19.65 -12.44 -5.89
C GLN A 182 -18.18 -12.07 -6.10
N MET A 183 -17.26 -13.01 -5.87
CA MET A 183 -15.80 -12.81 -6.01
C MET A 183 -15.35 -13.00 -7.46
N THR A 184 -14.19 -12.43 -7.74
CA THR A 184 -13.39 -12.75 -8.91
C THR A 184 -11.97 -13.11 -8.50
N SER A 185 -11.37 -14.10 -9.18
CA SER A 185 -9.92 -14.30 -9.08
C SER A 185 -9.20 -13.08 -9.64
N HIS A 186 -8.23 -12.56 -8.91
CA HIS A 186 -7.56 -11.32 -9.26
C HIS A 186 -6.05 -11.42 -9.08
N SER A 187 -5.31 -10.53 -9.74
CA SER A 187 -3.86 -10.44 -9.61
C SER A 187 -3.48 -9.64 -8.34
N PHE A 188 -2.79 -10.28 -7.41
CA PHE A 188 -2.22 -9.65 -6.22
C PHE A 188 -0.75 -9.29 -6.47
N ASN A 189 -0.33 -8.09 -6.09
CA ASN A 189 1.06 -7.64 -6.15
C ASN A 189 1.82 -8.20 -4.95
N ILE A 190 2.69 -9.18 -5.17
CA ILE A 190 3.40 -9.94 -4.12
C ILE A 190 4.89 -9.62 -4.02
N GLY A 191 5.37 -8.65 -4.79
CA GLY A 191 6.79 -8.26 -4.75
C GLY A 191 7.22 -7.72 -3.40
N ALA A 192 8.53 -7.65 -3.20
CA ALA A 192 9.11 -7.19 -1.94
C ALA A 192 9.03 -5.67 -1.80
N VAL A 193 8.85 -5.22 -0.57
CA VAL A 193 8.89 -3.81 -0.19
C VAL A 193 10.18 -3.50 0.54
N GLU A 194 10.82 -2.41 0.15
CA GLU A 194 12.07 -1.94 0.73
C GLU A 194 11.83 -1.11 1.99
N ASN A 195 12.73 -1.25 2.98
CA ASN A 195 12.75 -0.35 4.12
C ASN A 195 13.45 0.96 3.75
N LEU A 196 12.67 1.96 3.36
CA LEU A 196 13.17 3.25 2.89
C LEU A 196 13.57 4.22 4.01
N ASN A 197 13.44 3.83 5.28
CA ASN A 197 13.52 4.76 6.40
C ASN A 197 14.87 4.81 7.13
N GLN A 198 15.92 4.24 6.56
CA GLN A 198 17.26 4.35 7.17
C GLN A 198 17.93 5.71 6.93
N SER A 199 17.46 6.50 5.99
CA SER A 199 18.07 7.77 5.57
C SER A 199 17.17 9.00 5.63
N GLY A 200 16.02 8.93 6.33
CA GLY A 200 14.99 9.97 6.32
C GLY A 200 13.92 9.68 5.27
N ALA A 201 12.68 10.09 5.58
CA ALA A 201 11.56 9.86 4.67
C ALA A 201 11.80 10.59 3.36
N GLU A 202 11.96 9.84 2.30
CA GLU A 202 11.93 10.34 0.95
C GLU A 202 10.48 10.67 0.57
N GLU A 203 10.27 11.71 -0.20
CA GLU A 203 8.94 12.16 -0.64
C GLU A 203 8.20 11.08 -1.44
N ASP A 204 8.90 10.17 -2.10
CA ASP A 204 8.36 9.17 -3.03
C ASP A 204 8.29 7.74 -2.46
N SER A 205 8.24 7.55 -1.14
CA SER A 205 8.31 6.19 -0.57
C SER A 205 7.10 5.33 -0.89
N ILE A 206 5.90 5.88 -1.03
CA ILE A 206 4.71 5.12 -1.44
C ILE A 206 4.86 4.64 -2.89
N GLU A 207 5.29 5.50 -3.81
CA GLU A 207 5.52 5.15 -5.21
C GLU A 207 6.56 4.04 -5.35
N LYS A 208 7.69 4.14 -4.63
CA LYS A 208 8.72 3.10 -4.59
C LYS A 208 8.19 1.78 -4.05
N ASN A 209 7.35 1.82 -3.01
CA ASN A 209 6.73 0.62 -2.47
C ASN A 209 5.79 -0.02 -3.48
N ILE A 210 4.93 0.75 -4.15
CA ILE A 210 4.05 0.27 -5.22
C ILE A 210 4.87 -0.38 -6.36
N ALA A 211 5.97 0.25 -6.77
CA ALA A 211 6.86 -0.29 -7.79
C ALA A 211 7.48 -1.64 -7.37
N GLY A 212 7.93 -1.76 -6.13
CA GLY A 212 8.44 -3.03 -5.58
C GLY A 212 7.37 -4.11 -5.50
N GLU A 213 6.19 -3.79 -5.00
CA GLU A 213 5.04 -4.70 -4.93
C GLU A 213 4.66 -5.28 -6.29
N LYS A 214 4.67 -4.43 -7.34
CA LYS A 214 4.31 -4.80 -8.72
C LYS A 214 5.36 -5.62 -9.46
N MET A 215 6.56 -5.81 -8.91
CA MET A 215 7.61 -6.63 -9.56
C MET A 215 7.18 -8.08 -9.75
N TYR A 216 6.33 -8.60 -8.87
CA TYR A 216 5.80 -9.97 -8.94
C TYR A 216 4.32 -9.96 -8.62
N THR A 217 3.59 -10.81 -9.33
CA THR A 217 2.16 -11.00 -9.13
C THR A 217 1.82 -12.46 -8.91
N TRP A 218 0.73 -12.68 -8.20
CA TRP A 218 0.08 -13.98 -8.06
C TRP A 218 -1.41 -13.80 -8.29
N THR A 219 -2.02 -14.67 -9.08
CA THR A 219 -3.45 -14.64 -9.36
C THR A 219 -4.18 -15.69 -8.54
N GLY A 220 -5.20 -15.30 -7.80
CA GLY A 220 -5.99 -16.20 -6.97
C GLY A 220 -7.16 -15.52 -6.29
N ASN A 221 -7.76 -16.22 -5.31
CA ASN A 221 -9.03 -15.81 -4.71
C ASN A 221 -8.85 -15.00 -3.42
N VAL A 222 -7.95 -15.42 -2.53
CA VAL A 222 -7.77 -14.79 -1.22
C VAL A 222 -6.31 -14.45 -0.99
N GLY A 223 -6.03 -13.16 -0.82
CA GLY A 223 -4.71 -12.65 -0.46
C GLY A 223 -4.74 -11.88 0.85
N LEU A 224 -3.78 -10.98 0.99
CA LEU A 224 -3.64 -10.03 2.08
C LEU A 224 -3.50 -8.61 1.51
N ALA A 225 -3.65 -7.59 2.36
CA ALA A 225 -3.41 -6.20 1.96
C ALA A 225 -1.95 -5.99 1.57
N ASN A 226 -1.71 -5.10 0.62
CA ASN A 226 -0.38 -4.60 0.33
C ASN A 226 0.09 -3.59 1.40
N VAL A 227 1.39 -3.40 1.52
CA VAL A 227 1.96 -2.32 2.33
C VAL A 227 1.41 -0.97 1.87
N SER A 228 1.39 -0.73 0.56
CA SER A 228 0.88 0.50 -0.03
C SER A 228 -0.61 0.73 0.23
N ASP A 229 -1.43 -0.31 0.37
CA ASP A 229 -2.85 -0.15 0.77
C ASP A 229 -2.96 0.50 2.16
N ILE A 230 -2.13 0.03 3.11
CA ILE A 230 -2.12 0.58 4.47
C ILE A 230 -1.62 2.02 4.47
N LEU A 231 -0.52 2.31 3.76
CA LEU A 231 0.03 3.66 3.70
C LEU A 231 -0.96 4.64 3.08
N ARG A 232 -1.59 4.25 1.96
CA ARG A 232 -2.58 5.08 1.26
C ARG A 232 -3.90 5.26 2.02
N ALA A 233 -4.25 4.35 2.93
CA ALA A 233 -5.46 4.47 3.74
C ALA A 233 -5.38 5.54 4.84
N SER A 234 -4.20 6.07 5.15
CA SER A 234 -4.02 7.14 6.13
C SER A 234 -4.28 8.52 5.53
N THR A 235 -4.91 9.40 6.31
CA THR A 235 -4.96 10.85 6.02
C THR A 235 -3.83 11.61 6.73
N ASN A 236 -2.98 10.94 7.52
CA ASN A 236 -1.81 11.55 8.11
C ASN A 236 -0.68 11.67 7.07
N PRO A 237 -0.23 12.89 6.73
CA PRO A 237 0.82 13.11 5.72
C PRO A 237 2.18 12.54 6.12
N LEU A 238 2.37 12.13 7.38
CA LEU A 238 3.59 11.46 7.84
C LEU A 238 3.59 9.96 7.55
N CYS A 239 2.46 9.36 7.15
CA CYS A 239 2.34 7.96 6.78
C CYS A 239 2.81 7.73 5.34
N THR A 240 4.11 7.81 5.09
CA THR A 240 4.70 7.78 3.75
C THR A 240 5.56 6.54 3.49
N SER A 241 5.95 5.79 4.51
CA SER A 241 6.87 4.65 4.33
C SER A 241 6.72 3.56 5.37
N ALA A 242 7.01 2.34 4.97
CA ALA A 242 7.21 1.21 5.86
C ALA A 242 8.58 1.32 6.55
N THR A 243 8.68 0.97 7.83
CA THR A 243 9.91 1.10 8.60
C THR A 243 10.11 -0.02 9.61
N THR A 244 11.37 -0.40 9.83
CA THR A 244 11.78 -1.40 10.83
C THR A 244 12.25 -0.79 12.15
N SER A 245 12.43 0.52 12.22
CA SER A 245 13.00 1.17 13.41
C SER A 245 11.93 1.62 14.39
N PHE A 246 11.99 1.15 15.63
CA PHE A 246 11.12 1.62 16.72
C PHE A 246 11.20 3.13 16.96
N ASN A 247 12.36 3.75 16.71
CA ASN A 247 12.57 5.19 16.89
C ASN A 247 12.22 6.01 15.65
N GLY A 248 11.85 5.36 14.56
CA GLY A 248 11.55 5.99 13.27
C GLY A 248 10.22 5.58 12.67
N TYR A 249 9.32 4.99 13.45
CA TYR A 249 7.99 4.66 12.97
C TYR A 249 7.30 5.91 12.43
N LYS A 250 6.86 5.83 11.20
CA LYS A 250 5.97 6.84 10.65
C LYS A 250 4.59 6.63 11.22
N GLU A 251 4.03 7.71 11.73
CA GLU A 251 2.69 7.69 12.28
C GLU A 251 1.66 7.52 11.17
N CYS A 252 1.07 6.34 11.10
CA CYS A 252 -0.02 6.00 10.18
C CYS A 252 -1.38 5.99 10.89
N ASN A 253 -1.57 6.85 11.88
CA ASN A 253 -2.87 7.09 12.50
C ASN A 253 -3.85 7.73 11.49
N SER A 254 -5.09 7.96 11.89
CA SER A 254 -6.17 8.34 10.97
C SER A 254 -6.26 7.35 9.79
N ASN A 255 -6.34 6.07 10.13
CA ASN A 255 -6.24 4.96 9.20
C ASN A 255 -7.12 3.79 9.67
N TYR A 256 -8.24 3.56 9.00
CA TYR A 256 -9.18 2.50 9.36
C TYR A 256 -8.59 1.09 9.23
N LEU A 257 -7.55 0.89 8.39
CA LEU A 257 -6.86 -0.38 8.28
C LEU A 257 -6.00 -0.68 9.52
N LEU A 258 -5.64 0.34 10.28
CA LEU A 258 -4.91 0.23 11.54
C LEU A 258 -5.78 0.54 12.77
N ASP A 259 -7.11 0.56 12.61
CA ASP A 259 -8.02 0.66 13.73
C ASP A 259 -8.03 -0.65 14.54
N LYS A 260 -7.58 -0.57 15.78
CA LYS A 260 -7.57 -1.70 16.71
C LYS A 260 -8.88 -1.86 17.49
N GLY A 261 -9.83 -0.95 17.32
CA GLY A 261 -11.06 -0.90 18.10
C GLY A 261 -10.76 -0.90 19.62
N SER A 262 -11.41 -1.78 20.34
CA SER A 262 -11.20 -1.97 21.80
C SER A 262 -10.02 -2.86 22.17
N ALA A 263 -9.34 -3.50 21.19
CA ALA A 263 -8.19 -4.34 21.45
C ALA A 263 -6.98 -3.54 21.94
N SER A 264 -6.11 -4.14 22.74
CA SER A 264 -4.86 -3.52 23.17
C SER A 264 -3.83 -3.42 22.04
N LEU A 265 -3.93 -4.33 21.07
CA LEU A 265 -2.98 -4.49 19.97
C LEU A 265 -3.68 -5.02 18.73
N LEU A 266 -3.36 -4.44 17.57
CA LEU A 266 -3.66 -4.98 16.24
C LEU A 266 -2.33 -5.35 15.57
N ASN A 267 -2.20 -6.60 15.12
CA ASN A 267 -1.07 -7.08 14.33
C ASN A 267 -1.57 -8.00 13.22
N TYR A 268 -1.37 -7.65 11.97
CA TYR A 268 -1.74 -8.53 10.86
C TYR A 268 -0.74 -8.47 9.71
N TRP A 269 -0.50 -9.62 9.07
CA TRP A 269 0.41 -9.75 7.95
C TRP A 269 -0.10 -8.99 6.71
N THR A 270 0.81 -8.33 6.00
CA THR A 270 0.59 -7.90 4.60
C THR A 270 1.04 -9.01 3.66
N ILE A 271 0.78 -8.85 2.35
CA ILE A 271 1.17 -9.84 1.34
C ILE A 271 2.66 -9.74 0.95
N ASN A 272 3.33 -8.67 1.32
CA ASN A 272 4.64 -8.32 0.78
C ASN A 272 5.79 -8.82 1.65
N ALA A 273 6.79 -9.39 1.02
CA ALA A 273 8.07 -9.69 1.62
C ALA A 273 8.84 -8.40 1.96
N SER A 274 9.70 -8.43 2.96
CA SER A 274 10.65 -7.36 3.21
C SER A 274 11.97 -7.63 2.50
N SER A 275 12.50 -6.60 1.83
CA SER A 275 13.85 -6.67 1.26
C SER A 275 14.96 -6.36 2.26
N TYR A 276 14.59 -6.04 3.51
CA TYR A 276 15.53 -5.73 4.57
C TYR A 276 15.66 -6.88 5.57
N GLU A 277 16.87 -7.34 5.78
CA GLU A 277 17.22 -8.27 6.85
C GLU A 277 18.09 -7.59 7.90
N SER A 278 17.67 -7.62 9.16
CA SER A 278 18.55 -7.29 10.28
C SER A 278 19.03 -8.59 10.94
N GLY A 279 20.32 -8.87 10.89
CA GLY A 279 20.93 -9.96 11.66
C GLY A 279 21.08 -11.32 10.95
N GLY A 280 20.97 -11.38 9.64
CA GLY A 280 21.67 -12.42 8.84
C GLY A 280 20.97 -13.75 8.66
N ASN A 281 19.83 -14.08 9.28
CA ASN A 281 19.25 -15.43 9.15
C ASN A 281 17.73 -15.47 9.25
N SER A 282 16.99 -14.39 9.08
CA SER A 282 15.54 -14.42 9.12
C SER A 282 14.92 -13.74 7.91
N HIS A 283 13.87 -14.34 7.40
CA HIS A 283 13.07 -13.80 6.34
C HIS A 283 11.94 -13.03 6.93
N TYR A 284 11.84 -11.76 6.58
CA TYR A 284 10.80 -10.88 7.09
C TYR A 284 9.66 -10.74 6.07
N ALA A 285 8.42 -10.75 6.57
CA ALA A 285 7.25 -10.24 5.90
C ALA A 285 6.81 -8.94 6.58
N TRP A 286 6.20 -8.03 5.81
CA TRP A 286 5.63 -6.82 6.36
C TRP A 286 4.30 -7.09 7.08
N TYR A 287 3.98 -6.26 8.06
CA TYR A 287 2.74 -6.31 8.81
C TYR A 287 2.28 -4.92 9.24
N GLY A 288 0.96 -4.73 9.27
CA GLY A 288 0.34 -3.57 9.89
C GLY A 288 0.21 -3.78 11.39
N PHE A 289 0.47 -2.75 12.19
CA PHE A 289 0.26 -2.81 13.62
C PHE A 289 -0.26 -1.50 14.20
N ALA A 290 -1.04 -1.61 15.28
CA ALA A 290 -1.43 -0.49 16.09
C ALA A 290 -1.52 -0.90 17.58
N ASN A 291 -1.07 -0.02 18.44
CA ASN A 291 -1.23 -0.11 19.89
C ASN A 291 -1.74 1.24 20.45
N SER A 292 -1.66 1.45 21.76
CA SER A 292 -2.11 2.70 22.38
C SER A 292 -1.27 3.93 22.01
N SER A 293 -0.06 3.73 21.47
CA SER A 293 0.90 4.81 21.22
C SER A 293 1.29 4.97 19.75
N HIS A 294 1.18 3.92 18.95
CA HIS A 294 1.68 3.91 17.56
C HIS A 294 0.74 3.15 16.64
N ALA A 295 0.60 3.65 15.41
CA ALA A 295 0.01 2.95 14.28
C ALA A 295 0.97 3.05 13.10
N SER A 296 1.40 1.92 12.53
CA SER A 296 2.44 1.91 11.49
C SER A 296 2.48 0.58 10.72
N VAL A 297 3.37 0.52 9.74
CA VAL A 297 3.74 -0.71 9.02
C VAL A 297 5.18 -1.05 9.36
N SER A 298 5.42 -2.29 9.74
CA SER A 298 6.76 -2.80 10.10
C SER A 298 6.95 -4.21 9.55
N ASN A 299 8.14 -4.77 9.67
CA ASN A 299 8.42 -6.15 9.26
C ASN A 299 8.81 -7.03 10.43
N TYR A 300 8.65 -8.34 10.24
CA TYR A 300 9.02 -9.33 11.25
C TYR A 300 9.28 -10.70 10.62
N GLY A 301 10.02 -11.55 11.34
CA GLY A 301 10.33 -12.91 10.87
C GLY A 301 9.08 -13.71 10.53
N ALA A 302 9.03 -14.24 9.33
CA ALA A 302 7.87 -14.92 8.75
C ALA A 302 7.38 -16.12 9.59
N TYR A 303 8.28 -16.78 10.30
CA TYR A 303 7.99 -17.96 11.11
C TYR A 303 7.30 -17.67 12.46
N TYR A 304 7.21 -16.42 12.87
CA TYR A 304 6.55 -16.08 14.13
C TYR A 304 5.03 -16.10 14.00
N SER A 305 4.36 -16.86 14.87
CA SER A 305 2.90 -16.98 14.91
C SER A 305 2.23 -15.95 15.84
N SER A 306 2.78 -14.74 15.93
CA SER A 306 2.26 -13.68 16.80
C SER A 306 1.46 -12.61 16.05
N ARG A 307 1.19 -12.83 14.76
CA ARG A 307 0.40 -11.97 13.89
C ARG A 307 -0.68 -12.79 13.22
N ALA A 308 -1.74 -12.11 12.81
CA ALA A 308 -2.90 -12.75 12.22
C ALA A 308 -2.96 -12.51 10.69
N PRO A 309 -3.56 -13.41 9.90
CA PRO A 309 -4.05 -13.05 8.58
C PRO A 309 -5.29 -12.16 8.70
N ARG A 310 -5.40 -11.19 7.79
CA ARG A 310 -6.59 -10.38 7.57
C ARG A 310 -6.95 -10.50 6.09
N PRO A 311 -7.88 -11.41 5.74
CA PRO A 311 -8.14 -11.77 4.36
C PRO A 311 -8.57 -10.59 3.49
N VAL A 312 -8.07 -10.57 2.26
CA VAL A 312 -8.44 -9.66 1.18
C VAL A 312 -8.95 -10.47 0.01
N VAL A 313 -10.06 -10.01 -0.57
CA VAL A 313 -10.65 -10.60 -1.78
C VAL A 313 -11.04 -9.48 -2.75
N PHE A 314 -11.30 -9.84 -4.00
CA PHE A 314 -11.84 -8.91 -4.99
C PHE A 314 -13.27 -9.30 -5.36
N LEU A 315 -14.18 -8.32 -5.32
CA LEU A 315 -15.52 -8.47 -5.87
C LEU A 315 -15.51 -8.14 -7.35
N LYS A 316 -16.45 -8.70 -8.08
CA LYS A 316 -16.63 -8.45 -9.51
C LYS A 316 -16.90 -6.97 -9.80
N SER A 317 -16.55 -6.52 -10.99
CA SER A 317 -16.76 -5.13 -11.44
C SER A 317 -18.23 -4.76 -11.66
N ASP A 318 -19.08 -5.76 -11.89
CA ASP A 318 -20.55 -5.62 -12.03
C ASP A 318 -21.30 -5.76 -10.71
N THR A 319 -20.57 -5.78 -9.57
CA THR A 319 -21.17 -5.80 -8.23
C THR A 319 -22.07 -4.60 -8.03
N THR A 320 -23.32 -4.85 -7.65
CA THR A 320 -24.30 -3.81 -7.29
C THR A 320 -24.45 -3.76 -5.77
N LEU A 321 -24.44 -2.55 -5.22
CA LEU A 321 -24.50 -2.29 -3.79
C LEU A 321 -25.74 -1.50 -3.41
N ASN A 322 -26.22 -1.72 -2.19
CA ASN A 322 -27.24 -0.94 -1.52
C ASN A 322 -26.75 -0.58 -0.11
N GLY A 323 -27.19 0.54 0.47
CA GLY A 323 -26.76 1.03 1.77
C GLY A 323 -25.87 2.28 1.66
N SER A 324 -25.40 2.79 2.78
CA SER A 324 -24.61 4.02 2.87
C SER A 324 -23.12 3.77 3.21
N GLY A 325 -22.73 2.53 3.45
CA GLY A 325 -21.37 2.15 3.83
C GLY A 325 -20.97 2.55 5.25
N THR A 326 -21.93 2.99 6.09
CA THR A 326 -21.67 3.29 7.51
C THR A 326 -21.68 2.00 8.35
N PRO A 327 -21.16 1.99 9.60
CA PRO A 327 -21.26 0.83 10.49
C PRO A 327 -22.69 0.37 10.74
N ASP A 328 -23.66 1.32 10.82
CA ASP A 328 -25.06 1.04 11.12
C ASP A 328 -25.88 0.69 9.85
N ASP A 329 -25.38 1.05 8.68
CA ASP A 329 -25.96 0.77 7.37
C ASP A 329 -24.85 0.42 6.36
N PRO A 330 -24.17 -0.71 6.54
CA PRO A 330 -23.11 -1.15 5.64
C PRO A 330 -23.65 -1.44 4.23
N PHE A 331 -22.81 -1.30 3.23
CA PHE A 331 -23.15 -1.76 1.90
C PHE A 331 -23.53 -3.24 1.92
N THR A 332 -24.56 -3.61 1.17
CA THR A 332 -24.97 -4.99 0.93
C THR A 332 -24.96 -5.26 -0.57
N ILE A 333 -24.51 -6.43 -0.97
CA ILE A 333 -24.49 -6.85 -2.39
C ILE A 333 -25.89 -7.35 -2.78
N VAL A 334 -26.45 -6.82 -3.86
CA VAL A 334 -27.79 -7.10 -4.36
C VAL A 334 -27.78 -7.80 -5.71
#